data_d08a7dec51bd769d10d165323e611060
#
_entry.id   d08a7dec51bd769d10d165323e611060
#
_cell.length_a   1.000
_cell.length_b   1.000
_cell.length_c   1.000
_cell.angle_alpha   90.00
_cell.angle_beta   90.00
_cell.angle_gamma   90.00
#
_symmetry.space_group_name_H-M   'P 1'
#
loop_
_entity.id
_entity.type
_entity.pdbx_description
1 polymer ?
#
loop_
_entity_poly.entity_id
_entity_poly.type
_entity_poly.pdbx_seq_one_letter_code
_entity_poly.pdbx_strand_id
1 'polypeptide(L)'
;MITQTINCNEAKRMDIVTYLENLSIKPVKINGNDYWYLSPLRDEKTSSFKINRKLNVWYDHGLGKGGKLVDLGILLHHCSVQDFLEKLNTQGDSFSFHQPVISLQKSEEVVENKINLISANPLTDPILCHYLETRNIPVEIAKNYCRQITYLNCQKQYFAIGFKNNSGGFELRSPNFKSTLSPKDFTYLNTQKPEAVAVFEGFIDFLSLIASGRQILLELTNFLVLNSLSFFEKARPVMEQHERIYLLLDNDDAGKNCTKRALGLSYKYNDLSDKYQQDKDINEWLMKEKESEQHHVYRSGRRR
;
A
#
# COMPACT_ATOMS: atom_id res chain seq x y z
N MET A 1 19.06 7.37 35.79
CA MET A 1 18.20 8.07 34.83
C MET A 1 17.76 7.04 33.82
N ILE A 2 16.47 6.76 33.72
CA ILE A 2 15.92 5.83 32.74
C ILE A 2 15.90 6.59 31.40
N THR A 3 16.83 6.33 30.52
CA THR A 3 16.81 6.84 29.15
C THR A 3 15.63 6.19 28.44
N GLN A 4 14.56 6.95 28.25
CA GLN A 4 13.37 6.50 27.53
C GLN A 4 13.74 6.34 26.05
N THR A 5 13.76 5.12 25.56
CA THR A 5 14.11 4.82 24.18
C THR A 5 12.97 5.22 23.26
N ILE A 6 13.21 6.13 22.31
CA ILE A 6 12.22 6.62 21.35
C ILE A 6 11.80 5.46 20.44
N ASN A 7 10.54 5.08 20.49
CA ASN A 7 9.94 4.10 19.58
C ASN A 7 9.34 4.77 18.33
N CYS A 8 8.94 3.96 17.35
CA CYS A 8 8.40 4.45 16.06
C CYS A 8 7.15 5.36 16.23
N ASN A 9 6.30 5.11 17.24
CA ASN A 9 5.11 5.91 17.48
C ASN A 9 5.48 7.27 18.10
N GLU A 10 6.46 7.31 18.96
CA GLU A 10 6.99 8.54 19.54
C GLU A 10 7.71 9.36 18.46
N ALA A 11 8.55 8.75 17.65
CA ALA A 11 9.20 9.42 16.51
C ALA A 11 8.19 10.07 15.55
N LYS A 12 7.05 9.42 15.27
CA LYS A 12 5.97 9.99 14.43
C LYS A 12 5.28 11.22 15.04
N ARG A 13 5.41 11.44 16.35
CA ARG A 13 4.86 12.60 17.08
C ARG A 13 5.85 13.75 17.20
N MET A 14 7.13 13.55 16.89
CA MET A 14 8.11 14.62 16.91
C MET A 14 7.79 15.65 15.84
N ASP A 15 7.96 16.95 16.16
CA ASP A 15 7.68 18.06 15.24
C ASP A 15 8.69 18.07 14.08
N ILE A 16 8.18 17.91 12.85
CA ILE A 16 9.02 17.83 11.64
C ILE A 16 9.75 19.15 11.38
N VAL A 17 9.11 20.29 11.69
CA VAL A 17 9.73 21.62 11.51
C VAL A 17 10.94 21.74 12.42
N THR A 18 10.77 21.44 13.72
CA THR A 18 11.87 21.47 14.70
C THR A 18 12.98 20.48 14.33
N TYR A 19 12.62 19.30 13.81
CA TYR A 19 13.60 18.33 13.33
C TYR A 19 14.47 18.88 12.19
N LEU A 20 13.86 19.53 11.19
CA LEU A 20 14.60 20.16 10.09
C LEU A 20 15.42 21.36 10.56
N GLU A 21 14.91 22.16 11.53
CA GLU A 21 15.66 23.25 12.13
C GLU A 21 16.95 22.76 12.83
N ASN A 22 16.89 21.64 13.54
CA ASN A 22 18.07 21.01 14.16
C ASN A 22 19.08 20.52 13.12
N LEU A 23 18.65 20.19 11.91
CA LEU A 23 19.51 19.90 10.77
C LEU A 23 19.95 21.17 10.00
N SER A 24 19.67 22.37 10.55
CA SER A 24 19.95 23.66 9.90
C SER A 24 19.20 23.87 8.56
N ILE A 25 18.14 23.13 8.30
CA ILE A 25 17.27 23.28 7.14
C ILE A 25 16.13 24.25 7.50
N LYS A 26 16.14 25.44 6.90
CA LYS A 26 15.18 26.50 7.20
C LYS A 26 14.11 26.64 6.13
N PRO A 27 12.86 27.00 6.47
CA PRO A 27 11.82 27.25 5.49
C PRO A 27 12.15 28.52 4.67
N VAL A 28 11.84 28.45 3.38
CA VAL A 28 11.94 29.61 2.45
C VAL A 28 10.73 30.53 2.62
N LYS A 29 9.57 29.95 2.96
CA LYS A 29 8.31 30.69 3.11
C LYS A 29 7.41 29.99 4.13
N ILE A 30 6.71 30.79 4.95
CA ILE A 30 5.71 30.33 5.91
C ILE A 30 4.38 30.99 5.57
N ASN A 31 3.32 30.20 5.45
CA ASN A 31 1.96 30.68 5.23
C ASN A 31 1.00 29.95 6.20
N GLY A 32 0.68 30.57 7.32
CA GLY A 32 -0.11 29.97 8.39
C GLY A 32 0.58 28.70 8.94
N ASN A 33 -0.07 27.56 8.78
CA ASN A 33 0.47 26.26 9.20
C ASN A 33 1.35 25.57 8.15
N ASP A 34 1.48 26.14 6.96
CA ASP A 34 2.24 25.56 5.85
C ASP A 34 3.63 26.18 5.76
N TYR A 35 4.65 25.37 5.99
CA TYR A 35 6.07 25.70 5.92
C TYR A 35 6.63 25.15 4.61
N TRP A 36 7.18 26.03 3.76
CA TRP A 36 7.71 25.66 2.46
C TRP A 36 9.23 25.71 2.45
N TYR A 37 9.85 24.65 1.96
CA TYR A 37 11.30 24.46 1.90
C TYR A 37 11.74 24.16 0.46
N LEU A 38 13.01 24.41 0.15
CA LEU A 38 13.67 23.66 -0.90
C LEU A 38 13.75 22.20 -0.44
N SER A 39 13.50 21.26 -1.33
CA SER A 39 13.45 19.85 -0.95
C SER A 39 14.76 19.38 -0.30
N PRO A 40 14.73 18.82 0.90
CA PRO A 40 15.91 18.22 1.51
C PRO A 40 16.28 16.87 0.89
N LEU A 41 15.44 16.36 -0.03
CA LEU A 41 15.58 15.05 -0.67
C LEU A 41 16.17 15.11 -2.08
N ARG A 42 16.30 16.32 -2.66
CA ARG A 42 16.82 16.55 -4.01
C ARG A 42 17.20 18.02 -4.23
N ASP A 43 18.02 18.27 -5.23
CA ASP A 43 18.36 19.65 -5.64
C ASP A 43 17.20 20.29 -6.41
N GLU A 44 16.81 21.50 -5.99
CA GLU A 44 15.80 22.32 -6.68
C GLU A 44 16.04 23.81 -6.46
N LYS A 45 15.52 24.64 -7.37
CA LYS A 45 15.63 26.11 -7.28
C LYS A 45 14.36 26.78 -6.75
N THR A 46 13.25 26.08 -6.76
CA THR A 46 11.93 26.58 -6.33
C THR A 46 11.41 25.69 -5.22
N SER A 47 10.97 26.30 -4.11
CA SER A 47 10.46 25.53 -2.96
C SER A 47 9.22 24.73 -3.32
N SER A 48 9.32 23.42 -3.26
CA SER A 48 8.23 22.48 -3.53
C SER A 48 8.02 21.44 -2.43
N PHE A 49 8.84 21.48 -1.38
CA PHE A 49 8.67 20.64 -0.21
C PHE A 49 7.86 21.41 0.85
N LYS A 50 6.70 20.87 1.23
CA LYS A 50 5.77 21.50 2.16
C LYS A 50 5.60 20.68 3.41
N ILE A 51 5.64 21.32 4.59
CA ILE A 51 5.22 20.75 5.87
C ILE A 51 3.97 21.48 6.35
N ASN A 52 2.90 20.73 6.62
CA ASN A 52 1.79 21.25 7.39
C ASN A 52 2.06 20.97 8.87
N ARG A 53 2.46 22.00 9.61
CA ARG A 53 2.87 21.86 11.01
C ARG A 53 1.72 21.44 11.92
N LYS A 54 0.48 21.91 11.65
CA LYS A 54 -0.70 21.53 12.44
C LYS A 54 -1.01 20.04 12.35
N LEU A 55 -0.85 19.44 11.18
CA LEU A 55 -1.06 18.00 10.94
C LEU A 55 0.20 17.16 11.20
N ASN A 56 1.36 17.83 11.34
CA ASN A 56 2.68 17.23 11.44
C ASN A 56 2.95 16.21 10.31
N VAL A 57 2.76 16.68 9.08
CA VAL A 57 2.99 15.90 7.85
C VAL A 57 3.74 16.74 6.82
N TRP A 58 4.52 16.07 5.99
CA TRP A 58 5.22 16.69 4.87
C TRP A 58 4.73 16.13 3.53
N TYR A 59 4.91 16.90 2.47
CA TYR A 59 4.69 16.50 1.10
C TYR A 59 5.68 17.20 0.17
N ASP A 60 6.40 16.42 -0.66
CA ASP A 60 7.27 16.92 -1.72
C ASP A 60 6.52 16.84 -3.06
N HIS A 61 6.13 18.00 -3.58
CA HIS A 61 5.39 18.11 -4.83
C HIS A 61 6.23 17.66 -6.06
N GLY A 62 7.55 17.76 -5.99
CA GLY A 62 8.44 17.33 -7.05
C GLY A 62 8.63 15.82 -7.12
N LEU A 63 8.64 15.15 -5.95
CA LEU A 63 8.73 13.69 -5.87
C LEU A 63 7.36 13.00 -5.87
N GLY A 64 6.28 13.75 -5.63
CA GLY A 64 4.94 13.17 -5.43
C GLY A 64 4.86 12.29 -4.16
N LYS A 65 5.71 12.51 -3.17
CA LYS A 65 5.80 11.72 -1.94
C LYS A 65 5.52 12.57 -0.70
N GLY A 66 4.97 11.92 0.33
CA GLY A 66 4.70 12.57 1.61
C GLY A 66 4.61 11.57 2.75
N GLY A 67 4.52 12.08 3.99
CA GLY A 67 4.46 11.23 5.16
C GLY A 67 4.65 11.96 6.48
N LYS A 68 5.08 11.23 7.51
CA LYS A 68 5.46 11.73 8.83
C LYS A 68 6.98 11.75 9.00
N LEU A 69 7.47 12.09 10.18
CA LEU A 69 8.91 12.23 10.44
C LEU A 69 9.70 10.96 10.11
N VAL A 70 9.18 9.78 10.43
CA VAL A 70 9.89 8.52 10.14
C VAL A 70 10.05 8.32 8.63
N ASP A 71 9.01 8.62 7.84
CA ASP A 71 9.04 8.51 6.38
C ASP A 71 10.06 9.50 5.78
N LEU A 72 10.15 10.72 6.34
CA LEU A 72 11.15 11.69 5.94
C LEU A 72 12.57 11.24 6.33
N GLY A 73 12.73 10.76 7.56
CA GLY A 73 14.04 10.40 8.10
C GLY A 73 14.72 9.26 7.34
N ILE A 74 13.98 8.22 6.97
CA ILE A 74 14.53 7.12 6.18
C ILE A 74 14.94 7.56 4.77
N LEU A 75 14.19 8.48 4.14
CA LEU A 75 14.54 9.03 2.83
C LEU A 75 15.74 9.98 2.93
N LEU A 76 15.77 10.86 3.93
CA LEU A 76 16.80 11.88 4.10
C LEU A 76 18.16 11.27 4.46
N HIS A 77 18.16 10.20 5.27
CA HIS A 77 19.39 9.55 5.73
C HIS A 77 19.73 8.26 4.99
N HIS A 78 18.94 7.86 3.99
CA HIS A 78 19.13 6.62 3.24
C HIS A 78 19.33 5.40 4.15
N CYS A 79 18.52 5.26 5.18
CA CYS A 79 18.68 4.25 6.23
C CYS A 79 17.38 3.49 6.51
N SER A 80 17.45 2.40 7.28
CA SER A 80 16.26 1.66 7.72
C SER A 80 15.50 2.44 8.82
N VAL A 81 14.27 2.02 9.12
CA VAL A 81 13.49 2.57 10.26
C VAL A 81 14.24 2.39 11.57
N GLN A 82 14.90 1.23 11.76
CA GLN A 82 15.66 0.93 12.96
C GLN A 82 16.86 1.88 13.11
N ASP A 83 17.66 2.07 12.07
CA ASP A 83 18.81 2.97 12.08
C ASP A 83 18.39 4.41 12.33
N PHE A 84 17.25 4.83 11.80
CA PHE A 84 16.72 6.17 12.04
C PHE A 84 16.29 6.36 13.49
N LEU A 85 15.63 5.37 14.09
CA LEU A 85 15.26 5.42 15.52
C LEU A 85 16.49 5.42 16.42
N GLU A 86 17.53 4.66 16.09
CA GLU A 86 18.81 4.70 16.81
C GLU A 86 19.47 6.08 16.74
N LYS A 87 19.46 6.73 15.56
CA LYS A 87 19.94 8.12 15.39
C LYS A 87 19.18 9.09 16.27
N LEU A 88 17.84 9.00 16.34
CA LEU A 88 17.03 9.85 17.20
C LEU A 88 17.37 9.65 18.69
N ASN A 89 17.63 8.41 19.10
CA ASN A 89 17.99 8.06 20.47
C ASN A 89 19.40 8.54 20.86
N THR A 90 20.33 8.56 19.91
CA THR A 90 21.72 9.02 20.17
C THR A 90 21.88 10.53 20.17
N GLN A 91 21.00 11.26 19.49
CA GLN A 91 21.06 12.75 19.42
C GLN A 91 20.43 13.47 20.62
N GLY A 92 19.89 12.75 21.62
CA GLY A 92 19.44 13.16 22.94
C GLY A 92 18.80 14.57 23.08
N ASP A 93 17.80 14.72 23.94
CA ASP A 93 17.24 15.93 24.57
C ASP A 93 16.87 17.19 23.74
N SER A 94 17.21 17.28 22.46
CA SER A 94 16.96 18.48 21.64
C SER A 94 15.68 18.46 20.82
N PHE A 95 14.88 17.40 20.89
CA PHE A 95 13.68 17.28 20.07
C PHE A 95 12.41 17.62 20.84
N SER A 96 11.68 18.61 20.34
CA SER A 96 10.36 18.97 20.85
C SER A 96 9.30 18.00 20.31
N PHE A 97 8.48 17.44 21.20
CA PHE A 97 7.30 16.70 20.79
C PHE A 97 6.21 17.67 20.31
N HIS A 98 5.59 17.36 19.19
CA HIS A 98 4.47 18.12 18.70
C HIS A 98 3.29 17.97 19.68
N GLN A 99 3.06 19.03 20.47
CA GLN A 99 1.85 19.14 21.29
C GLN A 99 0.75 19.74 20.40
N PRO A 100 -0.35 19.00 20.14
CA PRO A 100 -1.52 19.65 19.55
C PRO A 100 -1.96 20.74 20.51
N VAL A 101 -2.29 21.93 19.98
CA VAL A 101 -2.86 23.03 20.79
C VAL A 101 -4.18 22.54 21.35
N ILE A 102 -4.15 22.05 22.58
CA ILE A 102 -5.33 21.62 23.31
C ILE A 102 -5.96 22.92 23.84
N SER A 103 -7.02 23.38 23.16
CA SER A 103 -8.04 24.18 23.84
C SER A 103 -8.62 23.27 24.93
N LEU A 104 -8.50 23.71 26.20
CA LEU A 104 -9.05 23.03 27.37
C LEU A 104 -10.55 22.83 27.23
N GLN A 105 -10.96 21.73 26.66
CA GLN A 105 -12.30 21.17 26.80
C GLN A 105 -12.18 19.66 26.86
N LYS A 106 -12.52 19.12 28.04
CA LYS A 106 -12.90 17.76 28.40
C LYS A 106 -12.03 16.60 27.82
N SER A 107 -11.56 15.79 28.77
CA SER A 107 -11.09 14.43 28.58
C SER A 107 -11.92 13.65 27.53
N GLU A 108 -11.49 13.68 26.29
CA GLU A 108 -11.88 12.71 25.28
C GLU A 108 -10.70 11.76 25.10
N GLU A 109 -11.01 10.49 25.21
CA GLU A 109 -10.10 9.37 24.96
C GLU A 109 -9.29 9.63 23.69
N VAL A 110 -8.02 9.26 23.70
CA VAL A 110 -7.14 9.25 22.52
C VAL A 110 -7.80 8.35 21.48
N VAL A 111 -8.59 8.96 20.61
CA VAL A 111 -9.16 8.26 19.45
C VAL A 111 -7.98 7.98 18.52
N GLU A 112 -7.39 6.79 18.68
CA GLU A 112 -6.63 6.21 17.59
C GLU A 112 -7.47 6.37 16.32
N ASN A 113 -6.87 6.89 15.23
CA ASN A 113 -7.53 6.98 13.92
C ASN A 113 -7.79 5.56 13.40
N LYS A 114 -8.65 4.82 14.08
CA LYS A 114 -9.13 3.50 13.65
C LYS A 114 -10.19 3.74 12.59
N ILE A 115 -9.91 3.21 11.41
CA ILE A 115 -10.94 3.01 10.39
C ILE A 115 -11.95 2.04 11.00
N ASN A 116 -13.16 2.49 11.26
CA ASN A 116 -14.19 1.68 11.89
C ASN A 116 -15.16 1.15 10.83
N LEU A 117 -15.28 -0.17 10.74
CA LEU A 117 -16.25 -0.81 9.86
C LEU A 117 -17.68 -0.47 10.30
N ILE A 118 -18.50 0.03 9.37
CA ILE A 118 -19.94 0.20 9.56
C ILE A 118 -20.67 -1.01 8.97
N SER A 119 -20.39 -1.34 7.71
CA SER A 119 -21.06 -2.47 7.05
C SER A 119 -20.21 -3.06 5.91
N ALA A 120 -20.49 -4.32 5.58
CA ALA A 120 -19.94 -5.03 4.43
C ALA A 120 -21.10 -5.58 3.60
N ASN A 121 -21.41 -4.94 2.49
CA ASN A 121 -22.56 -5.22 1.63
C ASN A 121 -22.15 -5.76 0.27
N PRO A 122 -23.04 -6.31 -0.55
CA PRO A 122 -22.77 -6.56 -1.95
C PRO A 122 -22.27 -5.31 -2.67
N LEU A 123 -21.36 -5.47 -3.60
CA LEU A 123 -20.75 -4.38 -4.36
C LEU A 123 -21.74 -3.84 -5.39
N THR A 124 -22.30 -2.64 -5.15
CA THR A 124 -23.31 -2.01 -5.98
C THR A 124 -23.06 -0.52 -6.24
N ASP A 125 -22.13 0.10 -5.50
CA ASP A 125 -21.82 1.54 -5.66
C ASP A 125 -21.26 1.82 -7.07
N PRO A 126 -21.86 2.74 -7.85
CA PRO A 126 -21.47 3.00 -9.22
C PRO A 126 -20.03 3.49 -9.37
N ILE A 127 -19.50 4.26 -8.41
CA ILE A 127 -18.12 4.79 -8.46
C ILE A 127 -17.12 3.64 -8.28
N LEU A 128 -17.41 2.71 -7.36
CA LEU A 128 -16.57 1.54 -7.12
C LEU A 128 -16.66 0.54 -8.28
N CYS A 129 -17.84 0.34 -8.86
CA CYS A 129 -18.01 -0.48 -10.06
C CYS A 129 -17.25 0.12 -11.25
N HIS A 130 -17.41 1.41 -11.50
CA HIS A 130 -16.68 2.11 -12.56
C HIS A 130 -15.15 2.04 -12.35
N TYR A 131 -14.66 2.15 -11.11
CA TYR A 131 -13.24 1.97 -10.82
C TYR A 131 -12.72 0.58 -11.25
N LEU A 132 -13.48 -0.48 -11.02
CA LEU A 132 -13.11 -1.83 -11.49
C LEU A 132 -13.10 -1.91 -13.02
N GLU A 133 -14.09 -1.32 -13.68
CA GLU A 133 -14.16 -1.26 -15.13
C GLU A 133 -12.96 -0.53 -15.74
N THR A 134 -12.53 0.60 -15.14
CA THR A 134 -11.31 1.31 -15.57
C THR A 134 -10.03 0.49 -15.40
N ARG A 135 -10.09 -0.56 -14.56
CA ARG A 135 -9.02 -1.56 -14.36
C ARG A 135 -9.20 -2.81 -15.23
N ASN A 136 -10.15 -2.81 -16.17
CA ASN A 136 -10.52 -3.96 -16.98
C ASN A 136 -10.92 -5.21 -16.17
N ILE A 137 -11.44 -5.00 -14.96
CA ILE A 137 -11.94 -6.06 -14.07
C ILE A 137 -13.47 -6.04 -14.13
N PRO A 138 -14.12 -7.06 -14.69
CA PRO A 138 -15.58 -7.17 -14.69
C PRO A 138 -16.13 -7.17 -13.26
N VAL A 139 -17.15 -6.34 -13.03
CA VAL A 139 -17.77 -6.19 -11.69
C VAL A 139 -18.29 -7.52 -11.16
N GLU A 140 -18.83 -8.37 -12.03
CA GLU A 140 -19.35 -9.69 -11.63
C GLU A 140 -18.25 -10.63 -11.11
N ILE A 141 -17.03 -10.54 -11.63
CA ILE A 141 -15.88 -11.25 -11.08
C ILE A 141 -15.56 -10.72 -9.67
N ALA A 142 -15.46 -9.39 -9.53
CA ALA A 142 -15.13 -8.78 -8.25
C ALA A 142 -16.19 -9.08 -7.16
N LYS A 143 -17.47 -9.17 -7.49
CA LYS A 143 -18.57 -9.51 -6.56
C LYS A 143 -18.40 -10.87 -5.87
N ASN A 144 -17.72 -11.81 -6.50
CA ASN A 144 -17.48 -13.14 -5.92
C ASN A 144 -16.48 -13.08 -4.76
N TYR A 145 -15.53 -12.14 -4.79
CA TYR A 145 -14.40 -12.06 -3.86
C TYR A 145 -14.42 -10.83 -2.96
N CYS A 146 -15.10 -9.77 -3.39
CA CYS A 146 -15.10 -8.48 -2.72
C CYS A 146 -16.47 -8.10 -2.16
N ARG A 147 -16.45 -7.14 -1.23
CA ARG A 147 -17.65 -6.48 -0.68
C ARG A 147 -17.50 -4.98 -0.79
N GLN A 148 -18.62 -4.28 -0.81
CA GLN A 148 -18.65 -2.85 -0.59
C GLN A 148 -18.53 -2.60 0.92
N ILE A 149 -17.43 -2.01 1.34
CA ILE A 149 -17.19 -1.66 2.73
C ILE A 149 -17.57 -0.21 2.95
N THR A 150 -18.48 0.00 3.91
CA THR A 150 -18.77 1.31 4.46
C THR A 150 -17.99 1.45 5.76
N TYR A 151 -17.22 2.52 5.91
CA TYR A 151 -16.39 2.74 7.09
C TYR A 151 -16.36 4.21 7.50
N LEU A 152 -16.07 4.45 8.79
CA LEU A 152 -15.80 5.77 9.33
C LEU A 152 -14.28 6.01 9.37
N ASN A 153 -13.88 7.18 8.92
CA ASN A 153 -12.55 7.73 9.12
C ASN A 153 -12.68 9.18 9.53
N CYS A 154 -12.17 9.55 10.71
CA CYS A 154 -12.34 10.91 11.28
C CYS A 154 -13.79 11.41 11.23
N GLN A 155 -14.74 10.61 11.69
CA GLN A 155 -16.20 10.89 11.73
C GLN A 155 -16.87 11.08 10.36
N LYS A 156 -16.16 10.89 9.26
CA LYS A 156 -16.74 10.91 7.90
C LYS A 156 -16.91 9.49 7.40
N GLN A 157 -18.03 9.27 6.73
CA GLN A 157 -18.35 7.99 6.11
C GLN A 157 -17.75 7.91 4.71
N TYR A 158 -17.13 6.76 4.41
CA TYR A 158 -16.52 6.46 3.13
C TYR A 158 -16.92 5.08 2.65
N PHE A 159 -16.75 4.85 1.34
CA PHE A 159 -16.98 3.58 0.70
C PHE A 159 -15.70 3.10 0.01
N ALA A 160 -15.45 1.80 0.05
CA ALA A 160 -14.35 1.17 -0.67
C ALA A 160 -14.70 -0.26 -1.07
N ILE A 161 -14.02 -0.78 -2.07
CA ILE A 161 -13.97 -2.20 -2.36
C ILE A 161 -13.14 -2.84 -1.26
N GLY A 162 -13.70 -3.83 -0.58
CA GLY A 162 -13.04 -4.59 0.47
C GLY A 162 -12.80 -6.03 0.08
N PHE A 163 -11.56 -6.46 0.18
CA PHE A 163 -11.13 -7.83 0.01
C PHE A 163 -10.79 -8.41 1.37
N LYS A 164 -11.51 -9.44 1.79
CA LYS A 164 -11.41 -9.99 3.16
C LYS A 164 -10.16 -10.82 3.32
N ASN A 165 -9.42 -10.62 4.43
CA ASN A 165 -8.27 -11.43 4.79
C ASN A 165 -8.62 -12.56 5.76
N ASN A 166 -7.66 -13.46 6.04
CA ASN A 166 -7.86 -14.63 6.89
C ASN A 166 -8.19 -14.29 8.35
N SER A 167 -7.74 -13.15 8.84
CA SER A 167 -8.01 -12.69 10.21
C SER A 167 -9.30 -11.88 10.36
N GLY A 168 -10.10 -11.75 9.28
CA GLY A 168 -11.38 -11.06 9.29
C GLY A 168 -11.32 -9.56 9.01
N GLY A 169 -10.14 -8.99 8.78
CA GLY A 169 -9.97 -7.63 8.28
C GLY A 169 -10.18 -7.53 6.76
N PHE A 170 -10.01 -6.33 6.21
CA PHE A 170 -10.21 -6.08 4.79
C PHE A 170 -9.09 -5.22 4.21
N GLU A 171 -8.60 -5.57 3.03
CA GLU A 171 -7.87 -4.65 2.18
C GLU A 171 -8.86 -3.76 1.46
N LEU A 172 -8.68 -2.44 1.56
CA LEU A 172 -9.58 -1.44 1.04
C LEU A 172 -9.01 -0.77 -0.20
N ARG A 173 -9.83 -0.63 -1.25
CA ARG A 173 -9.46 0.07 -2.48
C ARG A 173 -10.62 0.93 -2.99
N SER A 174 -10.31 2.15 -3.38
CA SER A 174 -11.18 3.02 -4.17
C SER A 174 -10.33 3.84 -5.14
N PRO A 175 -10.88 4.64 -6.05
CA PRO A 175 -10.09 5.38 -7.04
C PRO A 175 -8.90 6.15 -6.45
N ASN A 176 -9.05 6.75 -5.27
CA ASN A 176 -8.04 7.63 -4.66
C ASN A 176 -7.55 7.14 -3.30
N PHE A 177 -7.85 5.89 -2.92
CA PHE A 177 -7.55 5.43 -1.56
C PHE A 177 -7.17 3.95 -1.52
N LYS A 178 -6.06 3.68 -0.84
CA LYS A 178 -5.61 2.34 -0.47
C LYS A 178 -5.38 2.30 1.03
N SER A 179 -5.99 1.36 1.72
CA SER A 179 -5.80 1.16 3.15
C SER A 179 -6.14 -0.27 3.55
N THR A 180 -5.98 -0.57 4.83
CA THR A 180 -6.38 -1.85 5.43
C THR A 180 -7.26 -1.58 6.64
N LEU A 181 -8.39 -2.28 6.73
CA LEU A 181 -9.20 -2.37 7.92
C LEU A 181 -8.71 -3.55 8.75
N SER A 182 -8.24 -3.27 9.96
CA SER A 182 -7.66 -4.30 10.86
C SER A 182 -8.64 -5.40 11.24
N PRO A 183 -8.12 -6.59 11.56
CA PRO A 183 -6.72 -6.99 11.62
C PRO A 183 -6.09 -7.20 10.26
N LYS A 184 -4.78 -6.90 10.11
CA LYS A 184 -4.03 -7.12 8.87
C LYS A 184 -3.59 -8.57 8.75
N ASP A 185 -3.75 -9.15 7.56
CA ASP A 185 -3.31 -10.51 7.25
C ASP A 185 -3.23 -10.74 5.74
N PHE A 186 -2.63 -11.86 5.34
CA PHE A 186 -2.78 -12.39 3.99
C PHE A 186 -4.17 -13.01 3.79
N THR A 187 -4.53 -13.27 2.54
CA THR A 187 -5.77 -13.96 2.17
C THR A 187 -5.43 -15.26 1.46
N TYR A 188 -5.94 -16.38 1.93
CA TYR A 188 -5.82 -17.68 1.27
C TYR A 188 -7.19 -18.17 0.81
N LEU A 189 -7.31 -18.43 -0.49
CA LEU A 189 -8.51 -18.92 -1.15
C LEU A 189 -8.28 -20.38 -1.53
N ASN A 190 -8.83 -21.29 -0.73
CA ASN A 190 -8.75 -22.72 -0.97
C ASN A 190 -9.82 -23.15 -1.97
N THR A 191 -9.39 -23.52 -3.17
CA THR A 191 -10.26 -24.06 -4.23
C THR A 191 -10.29 -25.59 -4.23
N GLN A 192 -9.79 -26.23 -3.17
CA GLN A 192 -9.63 -27.67 -3.01
C GLN A 192 -8.66 -28.31 -4.04
N LYS A 193 -7.66 -27.55 -4.47
CA LYS A 193 -6.63 -27.98 -5.41
C LYS A 193 -5.26 -27.98 -4.73
N PRO A 194 -4.84 -29.11 -4.12
CA PRO A 194 -3.67 -29.14 -3.25
C PRO A 194 -2.33 -29.05 -3.99
N GLU A 195 -2.31 -29.23 -5.33
CA GLU A 195 -1.06 -29.35 -6.07
C GLU A 195 -0.29 -28.05 -6.20
N ALA A 196 -0.98 -26.93 -6.39
CA ALA A 196 -0.33 -25.66 -6.62
C ALA A 196 -1.02 -24.48 -5.94
N VAL A 197 -0.26 -23.41 -5.67
CA VAL A 197 -0.77 -22.13 -5.21
C VAL A 197 -0.19 -21.01 -6.05
N ALA A 198 -1.04 -20.08 -6.50
CA ALA A 198 -0.64 -18.83 -7.14
C ALA A 198 -0.63 -17.69 -6.10
N VAL A 199 0.48 -16.98 -5.98
CA VAL A 199 0.76 -16.00 -4.94
C VAL A 199 0.85 -14.61 -5.56
N PHE A 200 0.04 -13.68 -5.06
CA PHE A 200 -0.05 -12.30 -5.53
C PHE A 200 0.36 -11.32 -4.42
N GLU A 201 0.86 -10.15 -4.81
CA GLU A 201 1.12 -9.08 -3.85
C GLU A 201 -0.18 -8.41 -3.40
N GLY A 202 -1.07 -8.07 -4.36
CA GLY A 202 -2.32 -7.38 -4.12
C GLY A 202 -3.55 -8.07 -4.72
N PHE A 203 -4.74 -7.78 -4.16
CA PHE A 203 -5.97 -8.43 -4.64
C PHE A 203 -6.43 -7.91 -6.02
N ILE A 204 -6.01 -6.73 -6.44
CA ILE A 204 -6.29 -6.23 -7.81
C ILE A 204 -5.60 -7.12 -8.83
N ASP A 205 -4.36 -7.57 -8.59
CA ASP A 205 -3.62 -8.46 -9.48
C ASP A 205 -4.25 -9.85 -9.52
N PHE A 206 -4.69 -10.36 -8.38
CA PHE A 206 -5.48 -11.58 -8.31
C PHE A 206 -6.76 -11.46 -9.16
N LEU A 207 -7.56 -10.41 -8.98
CA LEU A 207 -8.77 -10.20 -9.79
C LEU A 207 -8.47 -10.03 -11.27
N SER A 208 -7.34 -9.41 -11.61
CA SER A 208 -6.89 -9.25 -13.00
C SER A 208 -6.55 -10.58 -13.66
N LEU A 209 -5.88 -11.48 -12.94
CA LEU A 209 -5.65 -12.83 -13.46
C LEU A 209 -6.96 -13.57 -13.70
N ILE A 210 -7.92 -13.50 -12.75
CA ILE A 210 -9.25 -14.12 -12.95
C ILE A 210 -9.96 -13.51 -14.16
N ALA A 211 -9.90 -12.17 -14.32
CA ALA A 211 -10.53 -11.45 -15.43
C ALA A 211 -9.91 -11.74 -16.79
N SER A 212 -8.63 -12.11 -16.84
CA SER A 212 -7.95 -12.49 -18.08
C SER A 212 -8.45 -13.79 -18.70
N GLY A 213 -9.18 -14.61 -17.95
CA GLY A 213 -9.72 -15.90 -18.42
C GLY A 213 -8.65 -16.95 -18.77
N ARG A 214 -7.40 -16.76 -18.35
CA ARG A 214 -6.30 -17.71 -18.59
C ARG A 214 -6.47 -18.97 -17.74
N GLN A 215 -7.33 -19.86 -18.20
CA GLN A 215 -7.79 -21.06 -17.51
C GLN A 215 -6.67 -22.01 -17.07
N ILE A 216 -5.56 -22.10 -17.80
CA ILE A 216 -4.48 -23.06 -17.50
C ILE A 216 -3.87 -22.85 -16.09
N LEU A 217 -3.81 -21.61 -15.62
CA LEU A 217 -3.36 -21.29 -14.24
C LEU A 217 -4.50 -21.42 -13.22
N LEU A 218 -5.77 -21.29 -13.66
CA LEU A 218 -6.93 -21.24 -12.78
C LEU A 218 -7.45 -22.63 -12.38
N GLU A 219 -7.25 -23.65 -13.23
CA GLU A 219 -7.87 -24.98 -13.04
C GLU A 219 -7.16 -25.85 -11.99
N LEU A 220 -5.90 -25.56 -11.68
CA LEU A 220 -5.05 -26.43 -10.85
C LEU A 220 -4.46 -25.71 -9.62
N THR A 221 -4.90 -24.49 -9.31
CA THR A 221 -4.26 -23.70 -8.25
C THR A 221 -5.22 -23.20 -7.18
N ASN A 222 -4.76 -23.22 -5.92
CA ASN A 222 -5.27 -22.37 -4.89
C ASN A 222 -4.70 -20.95 -5.08
N PHE A 223 -5.26 -19.95 -4.42
CA PHE A 223 -4.79 -18.58 -4.53
C PHE A 223 -4.40 -18.03 -3.16
N LEU A 224 -3.30 -17.29 -3.11
CA LEU A 224 -2.85 -16.59 -1.93
C LEU A 224 -2.50 -15.15 -2.29
N VAL A 225 -3.14 -14.19 -1.63
CA VAL A 225 -2.86 -12.78 -1.77
C VAL A 225 -2.15 -12.33 -0.50
N LEU A 226 -0.90 -11.86 -0.64
CA LEU A 226 -0.10 -11.43 0.50
C LEU A 226 -0.66 -10.18 1.16
N ASN A 227 -1.35 -9.29 0.39
CA ASN A 227 -1.82 -7.98 0.82
C ASN A 227 -0.68 -7.01 1.20
N SER A 228 0.48 -7.53 1.53
CA SER A 228 1.77 -6.85 1.70
C SER A 228 2.88 -7.90 1.70
N LEU A 229 4.02 -7.59 1.10
CA LEU A 229 5.20 -8.48 1.11
C LEU A 229 5.70 -8.82 2.52
N SER A 230 5.39 -7.98 3.52
CA SER A 230 5.71 -8.26 4.93
C SER A 230 5.03 -9.53 5.48
N PHE A 231 3.96 -9.99 4.85
CA PHE A 231 3.29 -11.24 5.23
C PHE A 231 3.86 -12.48 4.55
N PHE A 232 4.89 -12.37 3.72
CA PHE A 232 5.48 -13.51 3.01
C PHE A 232 5.88 -14.62 3.98
N GLU A 233 6.66 -14.32 5.03
CA GLU A 233 7.11 -15.33 6.00
C GLU A 233 5.96 -15.93 6.81
N LYS A 234 4.95 -15.15 7.13
CA LYS A 234 3.73 -15.64 7.82
C LYS A 234 2.91 -16.57 6.92
N ALA A 235 2.84 -16.28 5.62
CA ALA A 235 2.10 -17.07 4.65
C ALA A 235 2.86 -18.33 4.17
N ARG A 236 4.20 -18.34 4.33
CA ARG A 236 5.09 -19.42 3.84
C ARG A 236 4.65 -20.83 4.26
N PRO A 237 4.29 -21.10 5.52
CA PRO A 237 3.82 -22.44 5.90
C PRO A 237 2.60 -22.93 5.13
N VAL A 238 1.70 -22.01 4.70
CA VAL A 238 0.53 -22.32 3.86
C VAL A 238 0.96 -22.56 2.42
N MET A 239 1.86 -21.72 1.88
CA MET A 239 2.39 -21.89 0.54
C MET A 239 3.11 -23.24 0.37
N GLU A 240 3.96 -23.61 1.31
CA GLU A 240 4.82 -24.81 1.26
C GLU A 240 4.06 -26.14 1.46
N GLN A 241 2.77 -26.10 1.81
CA GLN A 241 1.89 -27.27 1.76
C GLN A 241 1.63 -27.75 0.31
N HIS A 242 1.87 -26.90 -0.69
CA HIS A 242 1.68 -27.20 -2.10
C HIS A 242 2.96 -27.77 -2.72
N GLU A 243 2.81 -28.52 -3.81
CA GLU A 243 3.95 -29.04 -4.55
C GLU A 243 4.62 -27.96 -5.41
N ARG A 244 3.80 -27.00 -5.92
CA ARG A 244 4.24 -25.90 -6.76
C ARG A 244 3.69 -24.56 -6.24
N ILE A 245 4.56 -23.56 -6.19
CA ILE A 245 4.24 -22.22 -5.73
C ILE A 245 4.59 -21.27 -6.87
N TYR A 246 3.58 -20.66 -7.47
CA TYR A 246 3.74 -19.70 -8.56
C TYR A 246 3.71 -18.28 -8.01
N LEU A 247 4.82 -17.57 -8.14
CA LEU A 247 4.94 -16.19 -7.70
C LEU A 247 4.51 -15.24 -8.83
N LEU A 248 3.53 -14.41 -8.57
CA LEU A 248 3.00 -13.37 -9.44
C LEU A 248 3.05 -12.03 -8.67
N LEU A 249 4.26 -11.65 -8.27
CA LEU A 249 4.51 -10.43 -7.49
C LEU A 249 4.79 -9.24 -8.43
N ASP A 250 4.71 -8.02 -7.89
CA ASP A 250 4.97 -6.80 -8.66
C ASP A 250 6.40 -6.77 -9.20
N ASN A 251 6.60 -6.18 -10.37
CA ASN A 251 7.90 -6.02 -11.04
C ASN A 251 8.73 -4.84 -10.51
N ASP A 252 8.36 -4.28 -9.35
CA ASP A 252 9.19 -3.29 -8.67
C ASP A 252 10.34 -3.94 -7.88
N ASP A 253 11.22 -3.12 -7.31
CA ASP A 253 12.40 -3.61 -6.58
C ASP A 253 12.04 -4.49 -5.38
N ALA A 254 10.94 -4.18 -4.69
CA ALA A 254 10.49 -4.92 -3.52
C ALA A 254 9.96 -6.32 -3.89
N GLY A 255 9.11 -6.40 -4.92
CA GLY A 255 8.58 -7.65 -5.46
C GLY A 255 9.68 -8.54 -6.03
N LYS A 256 10.59 -7.97 -6.85
CA LYS A 256 11.75 -8.70 -7.40
C LYS A 256 12.66 -9.26 -6.32
N ASN A 257 12.95 -8.48 -5.27
CA ASN A 257 13.79 -8.94 -4.16
C ASN A 257 13.08 -10.06 -3.36
N CYS A 258 11.76 -9.95 -3.16
CA CYS A 258 10.97 -11.01 -2.53
C CYS A 258 10.98 -12.29 -3.35
N THR A 259 10.75 -12.20 -4.67
CA THR A 259 10.81 -13.33 -5.61
C THR A 259 12.19 -13.99 -5.59
N LYS A 260 13.26 -13.21 -5.72
CA LYS A 260 14.64 -13.74 -5.68
C LYS A 260 14.92 -14.48 -4.38
N ARG A 261 14.51 -13.95 -3.24
CA ARG A 261 14.64 -14.61 -1.94
C ARG A 261 13.86 -15.92 -1.91
N ALA A 262 12.61 -15.92 -2.37
CA ALA A 262 11.75 -17.09 -2.39
C ALA A 262 12.32 -18.24 -3.23
N LEU A 263 12.83 -17.93 -4.43
CA LEU A 263 13.49 -18.90 -5.31
C LEU A 263 14.71 -19.57 -4.66
N GLY A 264 15.39 -18.86 -3.75
CA GLY A 264 16.50 -19.41 -2.97
C GLY A 264 16.09 -20.33 -1.82
N LEU A 265 14.80 -20.34 -1.42
CA LEU A 265 14.32 -21.16 -0.29
C LEU A 265 14.02 -22.62 -0.69
N SER A 266 13.40 -22.84 -1.86
CA SER A 266 13.00 -24.17 -2.31
C SER A 266 12.73 -24.21 -3.81
N TYR A 267 12.97 -25.37 -4.43
CA TYR A 267 12.62 -25.64 -5.84
C TYR A 267 11.11 -25.60 -6.14
N LYS A 268 10.27 -25.56 -5.12
CA LYS A 268 8.82 -25.43 -5.27
C LYS A 268 8.40 -24.06 -5.81
N TYR A 269 9.20 -23.01 -5.55
CA TYR A 269 8.90 -21.65 -5.98
C TYR A 269 9.25 -21.46 -7.45
N ASN A 270 8.31 -20.91 -8.20
CA ASN A 270 8.45 -20.62 -9.62
C ASN A 270 8.05 -19.16 -9.87
N ASP A 271 8.91 -18.39 -10.48
CA ASP A 271 8.61 -17.02 -10.88
C ASP A 271 7.79 -17.03 -12.18
N LEU A 272 6.65 -16.36 -12.16
CA LEU A 272 5.81 -16.13 -13.34
C LEU A 272 5.71 -14.63 -13.69
N SER A 273 6.49 -13.76 -13.08
CA SER A 273 6.50 -12.34 -13.39
C SER A 273 7.04 -12.04 -14.78
N ASP A 274 7.78 -12.97 -15.39
CA ASP A 274 8.21 -12.91 -16.80
C ASP A 274 7.03 -12.82 -17.78
N LYS A 275 5.83 -13.26 -17.41
CA LYS A 275 4.63 -13.20 -18.25
C LYS A 275 4.11 -11.76 -18.45
N TYR A 276 4.49 -10.84 -17.57
CA TYR A 276 4.16 -9.40 -17.62
C TYR A 276 5.39 -8.53 -17.38
N GLN A 277 6.54 -8.93 -17.89
CA GLN A 277 7.87 -8.36 -17.61
C GLN A 277 8.00 -6.87 -17.98
N GLN A 278 7.20 -6.40 -18.96
CA GLN A 278 7.21 -4.99 -19.42
C GLN A 278 6.24 -4.11 -18.63
N ASP A 279 5.49 -4.71 -17.71
CA ASP A 279 4.44 -4.06 -16.93
C ASP A 279 4.81 -4.11 -15.45
N LYS A 280 4.34 -3.15 -14.69
CA LYS A 280 4.62 -3.08 -13.26
C LYS A 280 3.99 -4.27 -12.52
N ASP A 281 2.76 -4.61 -12.89
CA ASP A 281 1.94 -5.62 -12.25
C ASP A 281 0.99 -6.28 -13.26
N ILE A 282 0.25 -7.31 -12.83
CA ILE A 282 -0.69 -8.03 -13.68
C ILE A 282 -1.84 -7.14 -14.15
N ASN A 283 -2.26 -6.17 -13.35
CA ASN A 283 -3.35 -5.28 -13.74
C ASN A 283 -2.93 -4.35 -14.88
N GLU A 284 -1.73 -3.78 -14.83
CA GLU A 284 -1.22 -2.95 -15.92
C GLU A 284 -1.11 -3.75 -17.22
N TRP A 285 -0.60 -4.99 -17.14
CA TRP A 285 -0.55 -5.91 -18.27
C TRP A 285 -1.95 -6.19 -18.86
N LEU A 286 -2.95 -6.51 -18.02
CA LEU A 286 -4.33 -6.76 -18.46
C LEU A 286 -4.93 -5.56 -19.18
N MET A 287 -4.68 -4.35 -18.66
CA MET A 287 -5.19 -3.12 -19.26
C MET A 287 -4.63 -2.92 -20.67
N LYS A 288 -3.31 -3.09 -20.87
CA LYS A 288 -2.65 -2.97 -22.19
C LYS A 288 -3.10 -4.07 -23.18
N GLU A 289 -3.29 -5.30 -22.70
CA GLU A 289 -3.76 -6.41 -23.54
C GLU A 289 -5.15 -6.10 -24.11
N LYS A 290 -6.07 -5.63 -23.27
CA LYS A 290 -7.43 -5.24 -23.68
C LYS A 290 -7.46 -4.05 -24.65
N GLU A 291 -6.60 -3.06 -24.46
CA GLU A 291 -6.45 -1.95 -25.39
C GLU A 291 -5.98 -2.45 -26.77
N SER A 292 -5.02 -3.35 -26.81
CA SER A 292 -4.49 -3.92 -28.05
C SER A 292 -5.55 -4.74 -28.81
N GLU A 293 -6.35 -5.53 -28.12
CA GLU A 293 -7.47 -6.29 -28.70
C GLU A 293 -8.51 -5.38 -29.32
N GLN A 294 -8.90 -4.28 -28.66
CA GLN A 294 -9.85 -3.28 -29.19
C GLN A 294 -9.32 -2.61 -30.46
N HIS A 295 -8.04 -2.26 -30.50
CA HIS A 295 -7.41 -1.68 -31.70
C HIS A 295 -7.38 -2.66 -32.87
N HIS A 296 -7.18 -3.95 -32.65
CA HIS A 296 -7.22 -4.97 -33.69
C HIS A 296 -8.62 -5.16 -34.29
N VAL A 297 -9.64 -5.19 -33.44
CA VAL A 297 -11.05 -5.29 -33.89
C VAL A 297 -11.44 -4.07 -34.73
N TYR A 298 -11.05 -2.85 -34.30
CA TYR A 298 -11.36 -1.63 -35.04
C TYR A 298 -10.68 -1.57 -36.41
N ARG A 299 -9.46 -2.07 -36.55
CA ARG A 299 -8.73 -2.13 -37.85
C ARG A 299 -9.30 -3.21 -38.80
N SER A 300 -9.75 -4.34 -38.28
CA SER A 300 -10.34 -5.41 -39.09
C SER A 300 -11.75 -5.06 -39.58
N GLY A 301 -12.53 -4.31 -38.82
CA GLY A 301 -13.86 -3.81 -39.20
C GLY A 301 -13.87 -2.72 -40.28
N ARG A 302 -12.76 -2.02 -40.51
CA ARG A 302 -12.62 -1.01 -41.59
C ARG A 302 -12.18 -1.59 -42.93
N ARG A 303 -11.91 -2.90 -43.03
CA ARG A 303 -11.50 -3.58 -44.27
C ARG A 303 -12.63 -4.41 -44.92
N ARG A 304 -13.86 -4.23 -44.50
CA ARG A 304 -15.06 -4.80 -45.14
C ARG A 304 -15.92 -3.73 -45.78
#